data_9a5c967bbd176b6e7ea980e95f48e774
#
_entry.id   9a5c967bbd176b6e7ea980e95f48e774
#
_cell.length_a   1.000
_cell.length_b   1.000
_cell.length_c   1.000
_cell.angle_alpha   90.00
_cell.angle_beta   90.00
_cell.angle_gamma   90.00
#
_symmetry.space_group_name_H-M   'P 1'
#
loop_
_entity.id
_entity.type
_entity.pdbx_description
1 polymer ?
#
loop_
_entity_poly.entity_id
_entity_poly.type
_entity_poly.pdbx_seq_one_letter_code
_entity_poly.pdbx_strand_id
1 'polypeptide(L)'
;MNVAAIVKDILKDSIREYKFLNSKIKPIHYQAHGKKGAMFAFRSKKQMMQARGVVLTSLEALNENENKFTHWTPNVYSYGAYADEARTVVKGHNEQNLQQINTFVIDFDKVPGETLDAQRILDVAIDLELMPTLILETPGGFQAYFILENAWYISSKNNYQSIEVAKRVSENLRKAFAEELSSVDLGCNHFGIARIPRKDNVVYYYPALKHDMQQLIQWSMKYEPAKTVKKPNLSLVQPEYKQVKEKWYQLLISNPKIVGTKGKLGRNNVIFTLSLANYASGVELEDCLNEMDLFNSALATPLKDSERVRIVKSAYSGKYRGANKEYVRALVAEWGLESCSEAGLFTQQRTNWYKFKKERHERKQSHLSEWKADLLAYLETQCHEKQPELQVTKAELQTNIVYQGKEIPKRSLDRALKELQAEGKIYLKTKFGRGGGLIVATRKALIRTIIMANQQTKTAYKDWLKAFVEEAAMLQAKVLQPVYVPSITNPERQLALWDTG
;
A
#
# COMPACT_ATOMS: atom_id res chain seq x y z
N MET A 1 -8.07 -11.82 27.12
CA MET A 1 -8.23 -11.21 25.77
C MET A 1 -9.64 -11.52 25.27
N ASN A 2 -10.41 -10.52 24.87
CA ASN A 2 -11.79 -10.69 24.39
C ASN A 2 -11.80 -10.90 22.87
N VAL A 3 -11.90 -12.14 22.40
CA VAL A 3 -11.91 -12.50 20.97
C VAL A 3 -13.13 -11.91 20.25
N ALA A 4 -14.30 -11.86 20.92
CA ALA A 4 -15.49 -11.27 20.34
C ALA A 4 -15.30 -9.77 20.01
N ALA A 5 -14.52 -9.05 20.83
CA ALA A 5 -14.16 -7.67 20.56
C ALA A 5 -13.26 -7.55 19.31
N ILE A 6 -12.27 -8.45 19.15
CA ILE A 6 -11.40 -8.49 17.94
C ILE A 6 -12.25 -8.75 16.69
N VAL A 7 -13.14 -9.72 16.75
CA VAL A 7 -14.02 -10.07 15.64
C VAL A 7 -14.96 -8.89 15.29
N LYS A 8 -15.54 -8.25 16.29
CA LYS A 8 -16.38 -7.04 16.11
C LYS A 8 -15.58 -5.90 15.49
N ASP A 9 -14.33 -5.71 15.92
CA ASP A 9 -13.43 -4.69 15.39
C ASP A 9 -13.07 -4.93 13.92
N ILE A 10 -12.86 -6.18 13.50
CA ILE A 10 -12.62 -6.55 12.10
C ILE A 10 -13.89 -6.36 11.25
N LEU A 11 -15.02 -6.91 11.70
CA LEU A 11 -16.25 -6.90 10.92
C LEU A 11 -16.98 -5.55 10.94
N LYS A 12 -16.71 -4.71 11.94
CA LYS A 12 -17.41 -3.43 12.14
C LYS A 12 -18.94 -3.64 12.14
N ASP A 13 -19.69 -2.77 11.49
CA ASP A 13 -21.14 -2.87 11.36
C ASP A 13 -21.60 -3.55 10.06
N SER A 14 -20.76 -4.41 9.47
CA SER A 14 -21.02 -5.01 8.17
C SER A 14 -22.04 -6.14 8.16
N ILE A 15 -22.20 -6.83 9.29
CA ILE A 15 -23.21 -7.87 9.48
C ILE A 15 -24.16 -7.48 10.63
N ARG A 16 -25.28 -8.18 10.74
CA ARG A 16 -26.24 -7.91 11.81
C ARG A 16 -25.64 -8.27 13.16
N GLU A 17 -26.06 -7.59 14.20
CA GLU A 17 -25.67 -7.95 15.56
C GLU A 17 -26.39 -9.22 16.02
N TYR A 18 -27.71 -9.32 15.77
CA TYR A 18 -28.56 -10.41 16.20
C TYR A 18 -29.11 -11.23 15.03
N LYS A 19 -29.47 -12.49 15.29
CA LYS A 19 -30.21 -13.35 14.35
C LYS A 19 -31.57 -12.74 14.04
N PHE A 20 -31.99 -12.76 12.79
CA PHE A 20 -33.21 -12.07 12.36
C PHE A 20 -34.48 -12.68 12.97
N LEU A 21 -34.63 -14.03 12.96
CA LEU A 21 -35.84 -14.72 13.36
C LEU A 21 -35.75 -15.43 14.72
N ASN A 22 -34.59 -15.93 15.10
CA ASN A 22 -34.43 -16.87 16.23
C ASN A 22 -33.50 -16.35 17.32
N SER A 23 -33.33 -15.02 17.45
CA SER A 23 -32.52 -14.46 18.50
C SER A 23 -33.27 -14.44 19.82
N LYS A 24 -32.69 -15.07 20.87
CA LYS A 24 -33.22 -15.04 22.23
C LYS A 24 -32.77 -13.79 23.01
N ILE A 25 -31.71 -13.13 22.52
CA ILE A 25 -31.08 -11.98 23.22
C ILE A 25 -31.32 -10.65 22.53
N LYS A 26 -32.07 -10.64 21.42
CA LYS A 26 -32.34 -9.44 20.65
C LYS A 26 -33.27 -8.50 21.45
N PRO A 27 -32.86 -7.23 21.69
CA PRO A 27 -33.74 -6.23 22.29
C PRO A 27 -35.01 -5.99 21.44
N ILE A 28 -36.15 -5.78 22.12
CA ILE A 28 -37.47 -5.59 21.46
C ILE A 28 -37.43 -4.45 20.45
N HIS A 29 -36.73 -3.37 20.75
CA HIS A 29 -36.62 -2.17 19.92
C HIS A 29 -35.43 -2.16 18.97
N TYR A 30 -34.68 -3.27 18.82
CA TYR A 30 -33.54 -3.32 17.93
C TYR A 30 -33.97 -3.22 16.47
N GLN A 31 -33.44 -2.21 15.78
CA GLN A 31 -33.56 -2.05 14.33
C GLN A 31 -32.17 -2.12 13.68
N ALA A 32 -32.03 -3.00 12.68
CA ALA A 32 -30.79 -3.06 11.92
C ALA A 32 -30.68 -1.88 10.97
N HIS A 33 -29.65 -1.06 11.13
CA HIS A 33 -29.39 0.05 10.24
C HIS A 33 -28.53 -0.35 9.03
N GLY A 34 -28.86 0.17 7.87
CA GLY A 34 -28.10 -0.01 6.63
C GLY A 34 -28.19 -1.42 6.01
N LYS A 35 -27.57 -1.57 4.84
CA LYS A 35 -27.48 -2.84 4.12
C LYS A 35 -26.40 -3.71 4.78
N LYS A 36 -26.80 -4.83 5.35
CA LYS A 36 -25.91 -5.79 5.98
C LYS A 36 -25.57 -6.90 5.00
N GLY A 37 -24.31 -7.37 5.05
CA GLY A 37 -23.79 -8.42 4.20
C GLY A 37 -23.76 -9.80 4.87
N ALA A 38 -22.96 -10.68 4.28
CA ALA A 38 -22.69 -12.03 4.74
C ALA A 38 -21.19 -12.31 4.77
N MET A 39 -20.78 -13.21 5.65
CA MET A 39 -19.45 -13.78 5.70
C MET A 39 -19.53 -15.31 5.64
N PHE A 40 -18.42 -15.96 5.37
CA PHE A 40 -18.32 -17.41 5.29
C PHE A 40 -17.38 -17.93 6.35
N ALA A 41 -17.75 -19.05 7.00
CA ALA A 41 -16.94 -19.69 8.03
C ALA A 41 -16.82 -21.19 7.76
N PHE A 42 -15.66 -21.76 8.11
CA PHE A 42 -15.30 -23.14 7.81
C PHE A 42 -14.73 -23.80 9.06
N ARG A 43 -15.10 -25.06 9.30
CA ARG A 43 -14.69 -25.83 10.49
C ARG A 43 -13.29 -26.41 10.37
N SER A 44 -12.79 -26.63 9.16
CA SER A 44 -11.45 -27.18 8.91
C SER A 44 -10.90 -26.76 7.55
N LYS A 45 -9.56 -26.84 7.36
CA LYS A 45 -8.88 -26.58 6.08
C LYS A 45 -9.42 -27.52 4.98
N LYS A 46 -9.69 -28.80 5.30
CA LYS A 46 -10.27 -29.78 4.35
C LYS A 46 -11.65 -29.36 3.87
N GLN A 47 -12.52 -28.93 4.78
CA GLN A 47 -13.86 -28.42 4.43
C GLN A 47 -13.79 -27.12 3.63
N MET A 48 -12.88 -26.22 3.99
CA MET A 48 -12.62 -24.99 3.22
C MET A 48 -12.25 -25.29 1.77
N MET A 49 -11.32 -26.22 1.53
CA MET A 49 -10.92 -26.61 0.17
C MET A 49 -12.07 -27.23 -0.65
N GLN A 50 -13.07 -27.80 0.00
CA GLN A 50 -14.28 -28.36 -0.64
C GLN A 50 -15.43 -27.34 -0.69
N ALA A 51 -15.19 -26.07 -0.35
CA ALA A 51 -16.20 -25.04 -0.16
C ALA A 51 -17.34 -25.44 0.80
N ARG A 52 -17.12 -26.43 1.69
CA ARG A 52 -18.08 -26.85 2.72
C ARG A 52 -17.98 -25.96 3.93
N GLY A 53 -18.96 -25.08 4.09
CA GLY A 53 -18.93 -24.04 5.13
C GLY A 53 -20.31 -23.57 5.54
N VAL A 54 -20.33 -22.50 6.29
CA VAL A 54 -21.55 -21.88 6.81
C VAL A 54 -21.58 -20.42 6.37
N VAL A 55 -22.73 -19.98 5.88
CA VAL A 55 -23.01 -18.57 5.62
C VAL A 55 -23.49 -17.92 6.92
N LEU A 56 -22.76 -16.92 7.40
CA LEU A 56 -23.08 -16.17 8.61
C LEU A 56 -23.48 -14.75 8.27
N THR A 57 -24.60 -14.30 8.83
CA THR A 57 -25.15 -12.95 8.61
C THR A 57 -25.30 -12.15 9.90
N SER A 58 -24.88 -12.73 11.05
CA SER A 58 -24.95 -12.06 12.35
C SER A 58 -23.78 -12.42 13.25
N LEU A 59 -23.38 -11.47 14.11
CA LEU A 59 -22.37 -11.67 15.16
C LEU A 59 -22.82 -12.70 16.19
N GLU A 60 -24.09 -12.70 16.56
CA GLU A 60 -24.66 -13.70 17.49
C GLU A 60 -24.40 -15.13 16.99
N ALA A 61 -24.68 -15.41 15.69
CA ALA A 61 -24.45 -16.73 15.13
C ALA A 61 -22.97 -17.11 15.07
N LEU A 62 -22.09 -16.15 14.89
CA LEU A 62 -20.65 -16.36 14.93
C LEU A 62 -20.18 -16.68 16.36
N ASN A 63 -20.59 -15.88 17.33
CA ASN A 63 -20.20 -16.04 18.75
C ASN A 63 -20.68 -17.36 19.33
N GLU A 64 -21.92 -17.80 19.04
CA GLU A 64 -22.44 -19.11 19.46
C GLU A 64 -21.62 -20.29 18.92
N ASN A 65 -20.87 -20.08 17.85
CA ASN A 65 -20.05 -21.10 17.19
C ASN A 65 -18.54 -20.76 17.21
N GLU A 66 -18.10 -19.88 18.09
CA GLU A 66 -16.72 -19.35 18.17
C GLU A 66 -15.67 -20.47 18.10
N ASN A 67 -15.86 -21.55 18.85
CA ASN A 67 -14.89 -22.65 18.91
C ASN A 67 -15.03 -23.70 17.79
N LYS A 68 -16.04 -23.58 16.93
CA LYS A 68 -16.30 -24.58 15.86
C LYS A 68 -15.63 -24.21 14.54
N PHE A 69 -15.26 -22.94 14.35
CA PHE A 69 -14.67 -22.47 13.11
C PHE A 69 -13.16 -22.28 13.25
N THR A 70 -12.45 -22.66 12.19
CA THR A 70 -10.99 -22.47 12.08
C THR A 70 -10.63 -21.44 11.03
N HIS A 71 -11.47 -21.25 10.02
CA HIS A 71 -11.26 -20.32 8.92
C HIS A 71 -12.53 -19.52 8.67
N TRP A 72 -12.36 -18.31 8.16
CA TRP A 72 -13.45 -17.40 7.85
C TRP A 72 -13.07 -16.41 6.75
N THR A 73 -14.04 -15.64 6.27
CA THR A 73 -13.77 -14.47 5.45
C THR A 73 -13.83 -13.21 6.31
N PRO A 74 -12.71 -12.51 6.57
CA PRO A 74 -12.70 -11.29 7.37
C PRO A 74 -13.31 -10.08 6.63
N ASN A 75 -13.44 -10.19 5.31
CA ASN A 75 -14.12 -9.24 4.45
C ASN A 75 -15.56 -9.70 4.17
N VAL A 76 -16.44 -8.77 3.86
CA VAL A 76 -17.88 -9.03 3.83
C VAL A 76 -18.43 -8.95 2.41
N TYR A 77 -19.33 -9.87 2.10
CA TYR A 77 -19.98 -10.06 0.82
C TYR A 77 -21.42 -9.58 0.84
N SER A 78 -21.94 -9.15 -0.31
CA SER A 78 -23.31 -8.62 -0.42
C SER A 78 -24.37 -9.67 -0.08
N TYR A 79 -24.09 -10.94 -0.37
CA TYR A 79 -24.91 -12.09 -0.01
C TYR A 79 -24.08 -13.36 0.11
N GLY A 80 -24.61 -14.36 0.79
CA GLY A 80 -24.11 -15.72 0.80
C GLY A 80 -25.24 -16.69 0.46
N ALA A 81 -24.92 -17.72 -0.28
CA ALA A 81 -25.86 -18.76 -0.70
C ALA A 81 -25.22 -20.14 -0.56
N TYR A 82 -26.01 -21.18 -0.80
CA TYR A 82 -25.56 -22.56 -0.88
C TYR A 82 -25.78 -23.10 -2.31
N ALA A 83 -24.87 -23.95 -2.75
CA ALA A 83 -24.93 -24.58 -4.08
C ALA A 83 -25.78 -25.88 -4.04
N ASP A 84 -25.98 -26.46 -2.87
CA ASP A 84 -26.67 -27.73 -2.62
C ASP A 84 -27.90 -27.52 -1.73
N GLU A 85 -28.91 -28.40 -1.88
CA GLU A 85 -30.13 -28.39 -1.06
C GLU A 85 -29.83 -28.67 0.42
N ALA A 86 -28.83 -29.50 0.70
CA ALA A 86 -28.38 -29.84 2.06
C ALA A 86 -27.70 -28.68 2.77
N ARG A 87 -27.48 -27.53 2.09
CA ARG A 87 -26.83 -26.32 2.61
C ARG A 87 -25.45 -26.59 3.23
N THR A 88 -24.64 -27.37 2.55
CA THR A 88 -23.29 -27.72 2.99
C THR A 88 -22.20 -27.03 2.17
N VAL A 89 -22.44 -26.78 0.88
CA VAL A 89 -21.51 -26.16 -0.04
C VAL A 89 -21.85 -24.67 -0.21
N VAL A 90 -20.98 -23.80 0.29
CA VAL A 90 -21.20 -22.35 0.23
C VAL A 90 -20.86 -21.78 -1.15
N LYS A 91 -21.62 -20.76 -1.57
CA LYS A 91 -21.48 -20.04 -2.83
C LYS A 91 -21.59 -18.54 -2.58
N GLY A 92 -20.82 -17.75 -3.33
CA GLY A 92 -20.90 -16.28 -3.29
C GLY A 92 -19.68 -15.58 -2.67
N HIS A 93 -18.62 -16.29 -2.31
CA HIS A 93 -17.37 -15.72 -1.80
C HIS A 93 -16.37 -15.34 -2.91
N ASN A 94 -16.88 -14.77 -4.00
CA ASN A 94 -16.07 -14.24 -5.10
C ASN A 94 -15.92 -12.73 -5.02
N GLU A 95 -14.93 -12.17 -5.69
CA GLU A 95 -14.61 -10.73 -5.64
C GLU A 95 -15.75 -9.83 -6.13
N GLN A 96 -16.49 -10.26 -7.14
CA GLN A 96 -17.63 -9.48 -7.68
C GLN A 96 -18.78 -9.36 -6.69
N ASN A 97 -18.86 -10.24 -5.70
CA ASN A 97 -19.85 -10.21 -4.64
C ASN A 97 -19.34 -9.50 -3.37
N LEU A 98 -18.09 -9.04 -3.34
CA LEU A 98 -17.56 -8.25 -2.22
C LEU A 98 -18.42 -6.99 -2.03
N GLN A 99 -18.87 -6.76 -0.79
CA GLN A 99 -19.56 -5.56 -0.37
C GLN A 99 -18.58 -4.54 0.17
N GLN A 100 -17.66 -5.01 1.02
CA GLN A 100 -16.66 -4.15 1.65
C GLN A 100 -15.42 -4.94 2.07
N ILE A 101 -14.30 -4.24 2.05
CA ILE A 101 -13.02 -4.72 2.56
C ILE A 101 -12.78 -4.05 3.91
N ASN A 102 -12.58 -4.86 4.95
CA ASN A 102 -12.33 -4.42 6.32
C ASN A 102 -10.87 -4.56 6.72
N THR A 103 -10.15 -5.50 6.08
CA THR A 103 -8.77 -5.81 6.41
C THR A 103 -8.04 -6.43 5.22
N PHE A 104 -6.73 -6.20 5.17
CA PHE A 104 -5.80 -6.98 4.37
C PHE A 104 -5.14 -8.04 5.25
N VAL A 105 -4.89 -9.21 4.70
CA VAL A 105 -4.23 -10.31 5.41
C VAL A 105 -3.01 -10.76 4.63
N ILE A 106 -1.88 -10.90 5.32
CA ILE A 106 -0.66 -11.50 4.78
C ILE A 106 -0.47 -12.85 5.47
N ASP A 107 -0.23 -13.89 4.68
CA ASP A 107 0.09 -15.23 5.15
C ASP A 107 1.60 -15.46 5.12
N PHE A 108 2.13 -15.97 6.22
CA PHE A 108 3.53 -16.29 6.41
C PHE A 108 3.66 -17.78 6.73
N ASP A 109 4.21 -18.54 5.79
CA ASP A 109 4.46 -19.97 5.96
C ASP A 109 5.86 -20.23 6.50
N LYS A 110 6.00 -21.20 7.40
CA LYS A 110 7.30 -21.64 7.91
C LYS A 110 8.11 -22.29 6.79
N VAL A 111 9.26 -21.69 6.49
CA VAL A 111 10.22 -22.19 5.49
C VAL A 111 11.35 -22.91 6.22
N PRO A 112 11.78 -24.11 5.77
CA PRO A 112 12.92 -24.80 6.37
C PRO A 112 14.19 -23.94 6.35
N GLY A 113 14.82 -23.77 7.51
CA GLY A 113 16.04 -22.95 7.67
C GLY A 113 15.80 -21.48 8.03
N GLU A 114 14.55 -21.00 8.06
CA GLU A 114 14.20 -19.66 8.53
C GLU A 114 13.53 -19.72 9.91
N THR A 115 14.01 -18.91 10.85
CA THR A 115 13.33 -18.72 12.15
C THR A 115 12.25 -17.67 11.97
N LEU A 116 11.00 -18.14 11.88
CA LEU A 116 9.83 -17.28 11.78
C LEU A 116 9.08 -17.26 13.10
N ASP A 117 8.98 -16.09 13.72
CA ASP A 117 8.15 -15.82 14.88
C ASP A 117 7.41 -14.48 14.74
N ALA A 118 6.50 -14.18 15.65
CA ALA A 118 5.74 -12.95 15.61
C ALA A 118 6.64 -11.71 15.79
N GLN A 119 7.74 -11.82 16.53
CA GLN A 119 8.69 -10.71 16.72
C GLN A 119 9.39 -10.36 15.43
N ARG A 120 9.85 -11.35 14.66
CA ARG A 120 10.50 -11.11 13.36
C ARG A 120 9.56 -10.40 12.39
N ILE A 121 8.26 -10.78 12.37
CA ILE A 121 7.24 -10.08 11.55
C ILE A 121 7.07 -8.63 12.00
N LEU A 122 7.05 -8.38 13.32
CA LEU A 122 6.94 -7.03 13.87
C LEU A 122 8.20 -6.18 13.56
N ASP A 123 9.38 -6.75 13.61
CA ASP A 123 10.63 -6.04 13.29
C ASP A 123 10.61 -5.56 11.83
N VAL A 124 10.26 -6.43 10.90
CA VAL A 124 10.10 -6.05 9.48
C VAL A 124 8.98 -5.02 9.30
N ALA A 125 7.86 -5.20 10.01
CA ALA A 125 6.75 -4.25 9.96
C ALA A 125 7.15 -2.84 10.46
N ILE A 126 8.03 -2.76 11.46
CA ILE A 126 8.60 -1.50 11.95
C ILE A 126 9.47 -0.86 10.88
N ASP A 127 10.32 -1.65 10.22
CA ASP A 127 11.23 -1.15 9.18
C ASP A 127 10.46 -0.64 7.96
N LEU A 128 9.36 -1.29 7.61
CA LEU A 128 8.45 -0.86 6.55
C LEU A 128 7.51 0.28 6.96
N GLU A 129 7.46 0.68 8.24
CA GLU A 129 6.48 1.62 8.81
C GLU A 129 5.02 1.15 8.61
N LEU A 130 4.80 -0.17 8.54
CA LEU A 130 3.52 -0.83 8.27
C LEU A 130 3.22 -1.89 9.34
N MET A 131 2.83 -1.44 10.52
CA MET A 131 2.54 -2.33 11.63
C MET A 131 1.18 -3.04 11.46
N PRO A 132 1.11 -4.38 11.58
CA PRO A 132 -0.18 -5.06 11.60
C PRO A 132 -0.98 -4.72 12.88
N THR A 133 -2.30 -4.73 12.77
CA THR A 133 -3.18 -4.56 13.93
C THR A 133 -3.26 -5.85 14.76
N LEU A 134 -3.18 -7.01 14.09
CA LEU A 134 -3.35 -8.32 14.70
C LEU A 134 -2.41 -9.33 14.03
N ILE A 135 -1.79 -10.23 14.82
CA ILE A 135 -1.07 -11.39 14.30
C ILE A 135 -1.65 -12.63 14.94
N LEU A 136 -1.98 -13.61 14.10
CA LEU A 136 -2.45 -14.93 14.50
C LEU A 136 -1.35 -15.97 14.24
N GLU A 137 -1.15 -16.87 15.18
CA GLU A 137 -0.37 -18.07 14.95
C GLU A 137 -1.24 -19.12 14.24
N THR A 138 -0.64 -19.82 13.28
CA THR A 138 -1.28 -20.91 12.54
C THR A 138 -0.43 -22.17 12.64
N PRO A 139 -0.95 -23.35 12.36
CA PRO A 139 -0.14 -24.57 12.36
C PRO A 139 1.04 -24.54 11.38
N GLY A 140 0.93 -23.76 10.28
CA GLY A 140 1.95 -23.63 9.26
C GLY A 140 2.83 -22.38 9.40
N GLY A 141 2.46 -21.41 10.24
CA GLY A 141 3.17 -20.12 10.33
C GLY A 141 2.36 -19.06 11.05
N PHE A 142 2.19 -17.90 10.42
CA PHE A 142 1.46 -16.76 10.99
C PHE A 142 0.59 -16.07 9.95
N GLN A 143 -0.43 -15.35 10.41
CA GLN A 143 -1.20 -14.42 9.58
C GLN A 143 -1.26 -13.04 10.23
N ALA A 144 -0.83 -12.02 9.49
CA ALA A 144 -0.89 -10.63 9.93
C ALA A 144 -2.08 -9.92 9.29
N TYR A 145 -2.89 -9.25 10.11
CA TYR A 145 -4.08 -8.50 9.73
C TYR A 145 -3.82 -7.01 9.83
N PHE A 146 -4.06 -6.30 8.73
CA PHE A 146 -4.01 -4.84 8.62
C PHE A 146 -5.45 -4.33 8.60
N ILE A 147 -6.02 -4.10 9.78
CA ILE A 147 -7.42 -3.71 9.92
C ILE A 147 -7.59 -2.24 9.51
N LEU A 148 -8.53 -1.98 8.61
CA LEU A 148 -8.86 -0.61 8.21
C LEU A 148 -9.61 0.12 9.31
N GLU A 149 -9.41 1.41 9.47
CA GLU A 149 -10.20 2.26 10.36
C GLU A 149 -11.65 2.34 9.89
N ASN A 150 -11.84 2.63 8.61
CA ASN A 150 -13.14 2.65 7.94
C ASN A 150 -13.19 1.56 6.88
N ALA A 151 -14.36 0.92 6.71
CA ALA A 151 -14.57 -0.06 5.68
C ALA A 151 -14.41 0.54 4.28
N TRP A 152 -13.71 -0.17 3.40
CA TRP A 152 -13.60 0.19 2.00
C TRP A 152 -14.72 -0.46 1.20
N TYR A 153 -15.74 0.34 0.86
CA TYR A 153 -16.92 -0.15 0.14
C TYR A 153 -16.62 -0.40 -1.33
N ILE A 154 -17.13 -1.52 -1.84
CA ILE A 154 -17.00 -1.92 -3.23
C ILE A 154 -18.19 -1.43 -4.03
N SER A 155 -17.92 -0.79 -5.16
CA SER A 155 -18.93 -0.30 -6.09
C SER A 155 -18.75 -0.94 -7.46
N SER A 156 -19.84 -1.37 -8.09
CA SER A 156 -19.85 -1.82 -9.48
C SER A 156 -19.66 -0.67 -10.49
N LYS A 157 -19.74 0.58 -10.03
CA LYS A 157 -19.44 1.76 -10.86
C LYS A 157 -17.96 1.68 -11.31
N ASN A 158 -17.69 2.15 -12.52
CA ASN A 158 -16.36 2.15 -13.12
C ASN A 158 -15.69 0.75 -13.15
N ASN A 159 -16.45 -0.29 -13.52
CA ASN A 159 -15.94 -1.67 -13.65
C ASN A 159 -15.18 -2.17 -12.41
N TYR A 160 -15.73 -1.95 -11.21
CA TYR A 160 -15.12 -2.37 -9.94
C TYR A 160 -13.70 -1.82 -9.69
N GLN A 161 -13.39 -0.63 -10.16
CA GLN A 161 -12.08 -0.01 -9.99
C GLN A 161 -11.61 0.01 -8.53
N SER A 162 -12.55 0.09 -7.57
CA SER A 162 -12.26 0.01 -6.14
C SER A 162 -11.61 -1.32 -5.71
N ILE A 163 -11.95 -2.44 -6.38
CA ILE A 163 -11.32 -3.74 -6.14
C ILE A 163 -9.89 -3.73 -6.69
N GLU A 164 -9.68 -3.21 -7.90
CA GLU A 164 -8.35 -3.17 -8.51
C GLU A 164 -7.36 -2.31 -7.70
N VAL A 165 -7.83 -1.19 -7.15
CA VAL A 165 -7.03 -0.37 -6.23
C VAL A 165 -6.66 -1.16 -4.97
N ALA A 166 -7.63 -1.84 -4.36
CA ALA A 166 -7.40 -2.62 -3.16
C ALA A 166 -6.49 -3.85 -3.42
N LYS A 167 -6.61 -4.51 -4.58
CA LYS A 167 -5.69 -5.58 -5.00
C LYS A 167 -4.26 -5.10 -5.09
N ARG A 168 -4.03 -3.93 -5.68
CA ARG A 168 -2.69 -3.34 -5.77
C ARG A 168 -2.10 -3.08 -4.39
N VAL A 169 -2.88 -2.51 -3.47
CA VAL A 169 -2.45 -2.32 -2.07
C VAL A 169 -2.09 -3.66 -1.43
N SER A 170 -2.96 -4.67 -1.56
CA SER A 170 -2.72 -6.02 -1.01
C SER A 170 -1.47 -6.68 -1.60
N GLU A 171 -1.25 -6.54 -2.90
CA GLU A 171 -0.07 -7.08 -3.59
C GLU A 171 1.21 -6.39 -3.14
N ASN A 172 1.20 -5.06 -3.05
CA ASN A 172 2.37 -4.30 -2.63
C ASN A 172 2.70 -4.52 -1.15
N LEU A 173 1.69 -4.69 -0.28
CA LEU A 173 1.91 -5.10 1.11
C LEU A 173 2.65 -6.43 1.19
N ARG A 174 2.21 -7.45 0.47
CA ARG A 174 2.88 -8.76 0.44
C ARG A 174 4.28 -8.68 -0.13
N LYS A 175 4.48 -7.96 -1.24
CA LYS A 175 5.81 -7.79 -1.87
C LYS A 175 6.79 -7.09 -0.92
N ALA A 176 6.35 -6.06 -0.20
CA ALA A 176 7.19 -5.35 0.74
C ALA A 176 7.70 -6.26 1.88
N PHE A 177 6.83 -7.09 2.44
CA PHE A 177 7.24 -8.07 3.44
C PHE A 177 8.09 -9.19 2.84
N ALA A 178 7.83 -9.60 1.59
CA ALA A 178 8.58 -10.66 0.91
C ALA A 178 10.01 -10.25 0.54
N GLU A 179 10.33 -8.97 0.49
CA GLU A 179 11.70 -8.48 0.31
C GLU A 179 12.61 -8.85 1.51
N GLU A 180 12.02 -8.94 2.71
CA GLU A 180 12.74 -9.21 3.96
C GLU A 180 12.45 -10.61 4.54
N LEU A 181 11.34 -11.24 4.16
CA LEU A 181 10.87 -12.51 4.69
C LEU A 181 10.49 -13.45 3.54
N SER A 182 11.26 -14.51 3.33
CA SER A 182 10.98 -15.53 2.31
C SER A 182 9.73 -16.37 2.63
N SER A 183 9.22 -16.28 3.85
CA SER A 183 8.05 -16.95 4.37
C SER A 183 6.70 -16.39 3.86
N VAL A 184 6.69 -15.25 3.15
CA VAL A 184 5.46 -14.63 2.65
C VAL A 184 4.85 -15.41 1.50
N ASP A 185 3.59 -15.86 1.63
CA ASP A 185 2.84 -16.44 0.52
C ASP A 185 2.34 -15.36 -0.44
N LEU A 186 3.06 -15.17 -1.55
CA LEU A 186 2.67 -14.24 -2.63
C LEU A 186 1.48 -14.75 -3.46
N GLY A 187 1.16 -16.04 -3.40
CA GLY A 187 0.09 -16.69 -4.17
C GLY A 187 -1.27 -16.65 -3.50
N CYS A 188 -1.38 -16.20 -2.26
CA CYS A 188 -2.65 -16.18 -1.55
C CYS A 188 -3.66 -15.16 -2.14
N ASN A 189 -4.95 -15.43 -1.96
CA ASN A 189 -6.02 -14.54 -2.43
C ASN A 189 -5.99 -13.20 -1.68
N HIS A 190 -6.27 -12.10 -2.40
CA HIS A 190 -6.25 -10.74 -1.83
C HIS A 190 -7.25 -10.52 -0.70
N PHE A 191 -8.46 -11.08 -0.84
CA PHE A 191 -9.59 -10.86 0.08
C PHE A 191 -10.23 -12.16 0.52
N GLY A 192 -9.48 -13.25 0.41
CA GLY A 192 -9.98 -14.60 0.58
C GLY A 192 -10.21 -15.02 2.02
N ILE A 193 -10.14 -16.33 2.21
CA ILE A 193 -10.37 -16.99 3.49
C ILE A 193 -9.09 -16.94 4.30
N ALA A 194 -9.21 -16.57 5.57
CA ALA A 194 -8.12 -16.48 6.54
C ALA A 194 -8.45 -17.27 7.81
N ARG A 195 -7.50 -17.38 8.72
CA ARG A 195 -7.73 -17.96 10.05
C ARG A 195 -8.64 -17.06 10.88
N ILE A 196 -9.56 -17.64 11.61
CA ILE A 196 -10.39 -16.89 12.54
C ILE A 196 -9.60 -16.61 13.84
N PRO A 197 -9.68 -15.39 14.42
CA PRO A 197 -9.12 -15.10 15.73
C PRO A 197 -9.73 -16.00 16.82
N ARG A 198 -8.90 -16.59 17.65
CA ARG A 198 -9.28 -17.42 18.79
C ARG A 198 -8.35 -17.15 19.98
N LYS A 199 -8.75 -17.55 21.19
CA LYS A 199 -7.93 -17.34 22.39
C LYS A 199 -6.56 -18.00 22.32
N ASP A 200 -6.48 -19.12 21.63
CA ASP A 200 -5.28 -19.94 21.50
C ASP A 200 -4.33 -19.49 20.38
N ASN A 201 -4.78 -18.68 19.41
CA ASN A 201 -3.97 -18.33 18.25
C ASN A 201 -3.61 -16.83 18.13
N VAL A 202 -4.17 -15.95 18.96
CA VAL A 202 -3.82 -14.53 18.95
C VAL A 202 -2.50 -14.31 19.68
N VAL A 203 -1.43 -13.96 18.96
CA VAL A 203 -0.10 -13.68 19.52
C VAL A 203 0.18 -12.20 19.67
N TYR A 204 -0.44 -11.36 18.85
CA TYR A 204 -0.31 -9.91 18.92
C TYR A 204 -1.65 -9.26 18.55
N TYR A 205 -2.06 -8.24 19.30
CA TYR A 205 -3.21 -7.41 18.97
C TYR A 205 -3.05 -6.01 19.58
N TYR A 206 -3.12 -4.99 18.72
CA TYR A 206 -3.06 -3.59 19.13
C TYR A 206 -4.19 -2.79 18.45
N PRO A 207 -5.34 -2.62 19.11
CA PRO A 207 -6.56 -2.06 18.50
C PRO A 207 -6.46 -0.59 18.09
N ALA A 208 -5.53 0.18 18.67
CA ALA A 208 -5.29 1.56 18.29
C ALA A 208 -4.58 1.71 16.94
N LEU A 209 -3.94 0.63 16.45
CA LEU A 209 -3.23 0.60 15.18
C LEU A 209 -4.19 0.16 14.06
N LYS A 210 -4.98 1.08 13.56
CA LYS A 210 -5.83 0.88 12.37
C LYS A 210 -5.27 1.66 11.20
N HIS A 211 -5.58 1.20 9.99
CA HIS A 211 -5.06 1.77 8.78
C HIS A 211 -6.11 2.60 8.06
N ASP A 212 -5.74 3.80 7.65
CA ASP A 212 -6.53 4.57 6.70
C ASP A 212 -6.26 4.08 5.28
N MET A 213 -7.30 3.79 4.50
CA MET A 213 -7.16 3.26 3.14
C MET A 213 -6.46 4.24 2.21
N GLN A 214 -6.64 5.55 2.37
CA GLN A 214 -5.99 6.54 1.54
C GLN A 214 -4.48 6.59 1.83
N GLN A 215 -4.09 6.45 3.10
CA GLN A 215 -2.68 6.35 3.48
C GLN A 215 -2.03 5.09 2.90
N LEU A 216 -2.72 3.95 2.92
CA LEU A 216 -2.24 2.71 2.30
C LEU A 216 -2.10 2.85 0.78
N ILE A 217 -3.04 3.52 0.10
CA ILE A 217 -2.94 3.82 -1.33
C ILE A 217 -1.72 4.70 -1.61
N GLN A 218 -1.52 5.78 -0.85
CA GLN A 218 -0.37 6.67 -1.00
C GLN A 218 0.95 5.94 -0.74
N TRP A 219 0.99 5.09 0.28
CA TRP A 219 2.15 4.24 0.56
C TRP A 219 2.41 3.28 -0.60
N SER A 220 1.39 2.56 -1.08
CA SER A 220 1.48 1.62 -2.19
C SER A 220 1.98 2.29 -3.49
N MET A 221 1.53 3.52 -3.77
CA MET A 221 2.01 4.30 -4.92
C MET A 221 3.49 4.70 -4.79
N LYS A 222 3.98 4.91 -3.57
CA LYS A 222 5.41 5.21 -3.31
C LYS A 222 6.27 3.96 -3.36
N TYR A 223 5.73 2.84 -2.89
CA TYR A 223 6.40 1.55 -2.84
C TYR A 223 6.57 0.93 -4.23
N GLU A 224 5.61 1.11 -5.14
CA GLU A 224 5.77 0.62 -6.51
C GLU A 224 7.09 1.15 -7.10
N PRO A 225 8.10 0.28 -7.30
CA PRO A 225 9.33 0.72 -7.92
C PRO A 225 9.00 1.28 -9.29
N ALA A 226 9.62 2.38 -9.66
CA ALA A 226 9.45 3.09 -10.94
C ALA A 226 9.63 2.22 -12.21
N LYS A 227 9.79 0.90 -12.05
CA LYS A 227 10.06 -0.08 -13.11
C LYS A 227 8.83 -0.62 -13.84
N THR A 228 7.61 -0.47 -13.32
CA THR A 228 6.41 -1.05 -13.97
C THR A 228 5.24 -0.11 -14.12
N VAL A 229 5.33 1.09 -13.62
CA VAL A 229 4.35 2.09 -14.00
C VAL A 229 4.67 2.48 -15.44
N LYS A 230 3.92 1.92 -16.41
CA LYS A 230 3.50 2.76 -17.52
C LYS A 230 2.86 3.95 -16.82
N LYS A 231 3.66 5.00 -16.56
CA LYS A 231 3.14 6.26 -16.05
C LYS A 231 1.95 6.54 -16.93
N PRO A 232 0.72 6.70 -16.41
CA PRO A 232 -0.26 7.42 -17.19
C PRO A 232 0.52 8.64 -17.62
N ASN A 233 0.53 8.94 -18.91
CA ASN A 233 1.19 10.10 -19.43
C ASN A 233 0.50 11.34 -18.83
N LEU A 234 0.72 11.56 -17.55
CA LEU A 234 0.74 12.88 -16.97
C LEU A 234 2.02 13.50 -17.52
N SER A 235 1.94 13.86 -18.83
CA SER A 235 2.71 14.98 -19.27
C SER A 235 2.33 16.06 -18.27
N LEU A 236 3.27 16.48 -17.42
CA LEU A 236 3.29 17.84 -16.96
C LEU A 236 3.27 18.66 -18.25
N VAL A 237 2.06 18.90 -18.74
CA VAL A 237 1.80 19.91 -19.74
C VAL A 237 2.21 21.20 -19.05
N GLN A 238 3.46 21.56 -19.23
CA GLN A 238 3.80 22.98 -19.08
C GLN A 238 2.97 23.69 -20.13
N PRO A 239 2.09 24.64 -19.75
CA PRO A 239 0.97 25.10 -20.58
C PRO A 239 1.36 25.81 -21.88
N GLU A 240 2.63 25.87 -22.27
CA GLU A 240 3.10 26.75 -23.33
C GLU A 240 3.85 26.08 -24.49
N TYR A 241 4.34 24.85 -24.37
CA TYR A 241 5.11 24.22 -25.46
C TYR A 241 4.26 23.24 -26.26
N LYS A 242 3.79 23.69 -27.41
CA LYS A 242 3.04 22.87 -28.36
C LYS A 242 3.91 22.63 -29.62
N GLN A 243 4.27 21.38 -29.89
CA GLN A 243 5.04 21.01 -31.09
C GLN A 243 4.35 21.41 -32.39
N VAL A 244 3.01 21.48 -32.40
CA VAL A 244 2.22 21.97 -33.53
C VAL A 244 2.44 23.46 -33.86
N LYS A 245 2.98 24.24 -32.90
CA LYS A 245 3.32 25.66 -33.11
C LYS A 245 4.73 25.85 -33.63
N GLU A 246 5.53 24.83 -33.74
CA GLU A 246 6.89 24.86 -34.22
C GLU A 246 6.93 25.11 -35.75
N LYS A 247 7.94 25.83 -36.23
CA LYS A 247 8.06 26.17 -37.64
C LYS A 247 8.18 24.92 -38.52
N TRP A 248 8.88 23.88 -38.07
CA TRP A 248 9.02 22.64 -38.80
C TRP A 248 7.66 21.93 -39.02
N TYR A 249 6.73 22.00 -38.03
CA TYR A 249 5.41 21.42 -38.18
C TYR A 249 4.63 22.11 -39.30
N GLN A 250 4.60 23.44 -39.29
CA GLN A 250 3.92 24.24 -40.31
C GLN A 250 4.51 24.02 -41.73
N LEU A 251 5.82 23.86 -41.80
CA LEU A 251 6.51 23.60 -43.06
C LEU A 251 6.15 22.21 -43.63
N LEU A 252 6.10 21.17 -42.80
CA LEU A 252 5.76 19.82 -43.25
C LEU A 252 4.28 19.69 -43.63
N ILE A 253 3.37 20.23 -42.82
CA ILE A 253 1.92 20.10 -43.03
C ILE A 253 1.43 20.90 -44.25
N SER A 254 2.11 21.96 -44.61
CA SER A 254 1.79 22.78 -45.80
C SER A 254 2.43 22.27 -47.09
N ASN A 255 3.23 21.19 -47.08
CA ASN A 255 3.96 20.71 -48.25
C ASN A 255 3.21 19.59 -48.99
N PRO A 256 2.56 19.86 -50.16
CA PRO A 256 1.84 18.85 -50.93
C PRO A 256 2.76 17.92 -51.76
N LYS A 257 4.08 18.23 -51.84
CA LYS A 257 5.05 17.51 -52.69
C LYS A 257 5.59 16.23 -52.03
N ILE A 258 5.18 15.93 -50.80
CA ILE A 258 5.64 14.76 -50.10
C ILE A 258 5.08 13.48 -50.74
N VAL A 259 5.96 12.60 -51.19
CA VAL A 259 5.60 11.34 -51.86
C VAL A 259 6.07 10.12 -51.08
N GLY A 260 5.65 8.92 -51.47
CA GLY A 260 6.14 7.68 -50.92
C GLY A 260 7.57 7.40 -51.35
N THR A 261 8.47 7.20 -50.37
CA THR A 261 9.84 6.76 -50.62
C THR A 261 10.06 5.36 -50.06
N LYS A 262 10.98 4.61 -50.68
CA LYS A 262 11.47 3.35 -50.05
C LYS A 262 12.34 3.74 -48.86
N GLY A 263 11.80 3.66 -47.63
CA GLY A 263 12.56 3.98 -46.43
C GLY A 263 11.79 4.82 -45.42
N LYS A 264 12.55 5.51 -44.54
CA LYS A 264 12.01 6.18 -43.35
C LYS A 264 11.50 7.61 -43.55
N LEU A 265 11.64 8.18 -44.76
CA LEU A 265 11.40 9.62 -45.01
C LEU A 265 10.14 9.90 -45.85
N GLY A 266 9.36 8.88 -46.20
CA GLY A 266 8.14 9.03 -46.99
C GLY A 266 6.94 9.55 -46.18
N ARG A 267 5.82 9.77 -46.94
CA ARG A 267 4.54 10.29 -46.42
C ARG A 267 4.02 9.59 -45.16
N ASN A 268 4.24 8.24 -45.02
CA ASN A 268 3.84 7.50 -43.81
C ASN A 268 4.53 8.06 -42.55
N ASN A 269 5.83 8.30 -42.60
CA ASN A 269 6.59 8.84 -41.50
C ASN A 269 6.33 10.32 -41.26
N VAL A 270 5.99 11.06 -42.31
CA VAL A 270 5.56 12.47 -42.16
C VAL A 270 4.23 12.50 -41.37
N ILE A 271 3.22 11.74 -41.80
CA ILE A 271 1.93 11.66 -41.10
C ILE A 271 2.14 11.17 -39.66
N PHE A 272 2.99 10.16 -39.44
CA PHE A 272 3.30 9.67 -38.10
C PHE A 272 3.96 10.75 -37.24
N THR A 273 4.94 11.50 -37.79
CA THR A 273 5.65 12.56 -37.06
C THR A 273 4.74 13.75 -36.72
N LEU A 274 3.88 14.16 -37.68
CA LEU A 274 2.87 15.20 -37.45
C LEU A 274 1.84 14.74 -36.38
N SER A 275 1.39 13.50 -36.45
CA SER A 275 0.48 12.93 -35.44
C SER A 275 1.10 12.84 -34.04
N LEU A 276 2.42 12.56 -33.96
CA LEU A 276 3.15 12.59 -32.68
C LEU A 276 3.25 14.00 -32.11
N ALA A 277 3.39 15.01 -33.00
CA ALA A 277 3.40 16.42 -32.59
C ALA A 277 2.03 16.85 -32.04
N ASN A 278 0.95 16.41 -32.70
CA ASN A 278 -0.43 16.62 -32.23
C ASN A 278 -0.65 15.99 -30.87
N TYR A 279 -0.28 14.72 -30.72
CA TYR A 279 -0.37 13.99 -29.45
C TYR A 279 0.41 14.69 -28.32
N ALA A 280 1.67 15.08 -28.59
CA ALA A 280 2.51 15.79 -27.62
C ALA A 280 1.99 17.19 -27.27
N SER A 281 1.19 17.79 -28.15
CA SER A 281 0.59 19.11 -27.96
C SER A 281 -0.79 19.07 -27.30
N GLY A 282 -1.30 17.86 -26.97
CA GLY A 282 -2.58 17.68 -26.32
C GLY A 282 -3.78 17.86 -27.25
N VAL A 283 -3.60 17.67 -28.57
CA VAL A 283 -4.70 17.66 -29.54
C VAL A 283 -5.47 16.35 -29.41
N GLU A 284 -6.78 16.39 -29.44
CA GLU A 284 -7.63 15.20 -29.37
C GLU A 284 -7.47 14.32 -30.61
N LEU A 285 -7.70 13.00 -30.44
CA LEU A 285 -7.50 12.03 -31.53
C LEU A 285 -8.38 12.34 -32.74
N GLU A 286 -9.62 12.77 -32.54
CA GLU A 286 -10.54 13.09 -33.63
C GLU A 286 -10.10 14.31 -34.43
N ASP A 287 -9.63 15.35 -33.76
CA ASP A 287 -9.09 16.55 -34.40
C ASP A 287 -7.83 16.23 -35.22
N CYS A 288 -6.94 15.40 -34.67
CA CYS A 288 -5.77 14.91 -35.39
C CYS A 288 -6.15 14.05 -36.60
N LEU A 289 -7.15 13.18 -36.50
CA LEU A 289 -7.64 12.40 -37.63
C LEU A 289 -8.16 13.28 -38.74
N ASN A 290 -8.91 14.33 -38.42
CA ASN A 290 -9.41 15.32 -39.39
C ASN A 290 -8.31 16.12 -40.02
N GLU A 291 -7.34 16.62 -39.26
CA GLU A 291 -6.19 17.37 -39.77
C GLU A 291 -5.30 16.51 -40.70
N MET A 292 -5.04 15.26 -40.32
CA MET A 292 -4.27 14.33 -41.14
C MET A 292 -5.03 13.86 -42.39
N ASP A 293 -6.35 13.90 -42.37
CA ASP A 293 -7.17 13.63 -43.56
C ASP A 293 -7.06 14.76 -44.57
N LEU A 294 -7.16 16.00 -44.14
CA LEU A 294 -6.94 17.17 -44.97
C LEU A 294 -5.52 17.18 -45.56
N PHE A 295 -4.52 16.93 -44.72
CA PHE A 295 -3.13 16.84 -45.18
C PHE A 295 -2.94 15.73 -46.22
N ASN A 296 -3.43 14.52 -45.95
CA ASN A 296 -3.31 13.38 -46.87
C ASN A 296 -4.00 13.64 -48.21
N SER A 297 -5.16 14.28 -48.18
CA SER A 297 -5.93 14.61 -49.35
C SER A 297 -5.24 15.67 -50.24
N ALA A 298 -4.40 16.53 -49.65
CA ALA A 298 -3.61 17.51 -50.36
C ALA A 298 -2.34 16.94 -51.02
N LEU A 299 -1.94 15.71 -50.67
CA LEU A 299 -0.74 15.08 -51.24
C LEU A 299 -0.98 14.63 -52.69
N ALA A 300 0.04 14.75 -53.55
CA ALA A 300 0.00 14.30 -54.93
C ALA A 300 -0.33 12.79 -55.07
N THR A 301 0.06 11.99 -54.10
CA THR A 301 -0.25 10.55 -54.01
C THR A 301 -0.72 10.21 -52.60
N PRO A 302 -2.02 10.33 -52.28
CA PRO A 302 -2.51 10.12 -50.92
C PRO A 302 -2.39 8.65 -50.50
N LEU A 303 -2.28 8.42 -49.17
CA LEU A 303 -2.40 7.10 -48.57
C LEU A 303 -3.84 6.62 -48.58
N LYS A 304 -4.05 5.32 -48.57
CA LYS A 304 -5.36 4.74 -48.30
C LYS A 304 -5.85 5.15 -46.90
N ASP A 305 -7.14 5.45 -46.76
CA ASP A 305 -7.71 5.93 -45.50
C ASP A 305 -7.45 4.97 -44.30
N SER A 306 -7.58 3.67 -44.54
CA SER A 306 -7.30 2.65 -43.52
C SER A 306 -5.84 2.67 -43.03
N GLU A 307 -4.90 3.00 -43.91
CA GLU A 307 -3.47 3.13 -43.56
C GLU A 307 -3.22 4.40 -42.76
N ARG A 308 -3.77 5.53 -43.18
CA ARG A 308 -3.70 6.82 -42.49
C ARG A 308 -4.23 6.70 -41.05
N VAL A 309 -5.46 6.15 -40.89
CA VAL A 309 -6.07 5.97 -39.60
C VAL A 309 -5.22 5.07 -38.68
N ARG A 310 -4.64 4.00 -39.22
CA ARG A 310 -3.73 3.10 -38.47
C ARG A 310 -2.49 3.84 -37.99
N ILE A 311 -1.91 4.70 -38.81
CA ILE A 311 -0.72 5.51 -38.47
C ILE A 311 -1.03 6.50 -37.35
N VAL A 312 -2.14 7.23 -37.44
CA VAL A 312 -2.58 8.19 -36.42
C VAL A 312 -2.85 7.49 -35.11
N LYS A 313 -3.62 6.39 -35.12
CA LYS A 313 -3.89 5.60 -33.91
C LYS A 313 -2.61 5.02 -33.28
N SER A 314 -1.62 4.67 -34.09
CA SER A 314 -0.31 4.22 -33.60
C SER A 314 0.43 5.34 -32.87
N ALA A 315 0.39 6.58 -33.36
CA ALA A 315 0.99 7.74 -32.70
C ALA A 315 0.32 8.03 -31.33
N TYR A 316 -1.01 7.86 -31.26
CA TYR A 316 -1.80 8.03 -30.02
C TYR A 316 -1.82 6.82 -29.08
N SER A 317 -1.05 5.77 -29.38
CA SER A 317 -1.01 4.55 -28.56
C SER A 317 -0.37 4.72 -27.17
N GLY A 318 0.16 5.89 -26.83
CA GLY A 318 0.86 6.15 -25.58
C GLY A 318 2.30 5.59 -25.52
N LYS A 319 2.77 4.92 -26.57
CA LYS A 319 4.15 4.39 -26.65
C LYS A 319 5.20 5.49 -26.87
N TYR A 320 4.80 6.63 -27.43
CA TYR A 320 5.67 7.71 -27.85
C TYR A 320 5.34 8.97 -27.04
N ARG A 321 6.34 9.84 -26.87
CA ARG A 321 6.18 11.10 -26.11
C ARG A 321 6.01 12.33 -27.00
N GLY A 322 6.25 12.19 -28.30
CA GLY A 322 6.21 13.27 -29.29
C GLY A 322 7.16 13.02 -30.44
N ALA A 323 7.23 13.98 -31.37
CA ALA A 323 8.14 13.92 -32.51
C ALA A 323 9.61 14.05 -32.08
N ASN A 324 10.46 13.16 -32.62
CA ASN A 324 11.90 13.19 -32.36
C ASN A 324 12.60 14.21 -33.23
N LYS A 325 13.48 15.01 -32.62
CA LYS A 325 14.22 16.10 -33.29
C LYS A 325 15.07 15.61 -34.47
N GLU A 326 15.70 14.46 -34.36
CA GLU A 326 16.52 13.89 -35.45
C GLU A 326 15.68 13.46 -36.65
N TYR A 327 14.53 12.84 -36.43
CA TYR A 327 13.57 12.46 -37.45
C TYR A 327 12.98 13.71 -38.16
N VAL A 328 12.64 14.73 -37.37
CA VAL A 328 12.16 16.02 -37.91
C VAL A 328 13.20 16.65 -38.80
N ARG A 329 14.48 16.70 -38.41
CA ARG A 329 15.58 17.23 -39.22
C ARG A 329 15.72 16.46 -40.54
N ALA A 330 15.69 15.14 -40.46
CA ALA A 330 15.81 14.32 -41.67
C ALA A 330 14.62 14.51 -42.61
N LEU A 331 13.39 14.62 -42.12
CA LEU A 331 12.21 14.90 -42.94
C LEU A 331 12.24 16.29 -43.57
N VAL A 332 12.70 17.31 -42.83
CA VAL A 332 12.82 18.68 -43.34
C VAL A 332 13.94 18.79 -44.39
N ALA A 333 15.06 18.09 -44.20
CA ALA A 333 16.15 18.05 -45.19
C ALA A 333 15.71 17.34 -46.48
N GLU A 334 14.95 16.24 -46.39
CA GLU A 334 14.51 15.50 -47.60
C GLU A 334 13.49 16.26 -48.43
N TRP A 335 12.57 16.98 -47.78
CA TRP A 335 11.43 17.59 -48.47
C TRP A 335 11.70 19.06 -48.91
N GLY A 336 12.96 19.44 -49.04
CA GLY A 336 13.36 20.62 -49.82
C GLY A 336 13.11 21.98 -49.18
N LEU A 337 13.32 22.03 -47.88
CA LEU A 337 13.25 23.28 -47.14
C LEU A 337 14.66 23.91 -47.04
N GLU A 338 15.34 24.02 -48.20
CA GLU A 338 16.73 24.51 -48.34
C GLU A 338 16.98 25.93 -47.79
N SER A 339 15.94 26.67 -47.41
CA SER A 339 16.05 28.06 -46.97
C SER A 339 15.95 28.28 -45.45
N CYS A 340 15.84 27.25 -44.65
CA CYS A 340 15.73 27.43 -43.20
C CYS A 340 17.02 27.03 -42.48
N SER A 341 17.69 28.00 -41.86
CA SER A 341 18.78 27.71 -40.94
C SER A 341 18.26 26.83 -39.77
N GLU A 342 19.05 25.84 -39.34
CA GLU A 342 18.71 24.94 -38.20
C GLU A 342 18.21 25.68 -36.95
N ALA A 343 18.73 26.90 -36.73
CA ALA A 343 18.36 27.77 -35.62
C ALA A 343 16.90 28.28 -35.66
N GLY A 344 16.27 28.28 -36.85
CA GLY A 344 14.90 28.76 -37.02
C GLY A 344 13.84 27.68 -37.03
N LEU A 345 14.20 26.38 -37.13
CA LEU A 345 13.25 25.26 -37.20
C LEU A 345 12.58 24.97 -35.87
N PHE A 346 13.29 25.19 -34.79
CA PHE A 346 12.84 24.93 -33.44
C PHE A 346 12.85 26.23 -32.64
N THR A 347 11.68 26.78 -32.33
CA THR A 347 11.53 28.09 -31.69
C THR A 347 11.97 28.09 -30.22
N GLN A 348 11.99 26.93 -29.59
CA GLN A 348 12.52 26.80 -28.25
C GLN A 348 13.78 25.95 -28.24
N GLN A 349 14.90 26.62 -28.15
CA GLN A 349 16.12 25.99 -27.63
C GLN A 349 15.97 25.71 -26.16
N ARG A 350 14.99 24.88 -25.76
CA ARG A 350 15.11 24.19 -24.50
C ARG A 350 16.20 23.14 -24.71
N THR A 351 17.39 23.50 -24.36
CA THR A 351 18.37 22.57 -23.81
C THR A 351 17.75 21.93 -22.56
N ASN A 352 16.68 21.15 -22.69
CA ASN A 352 16.36 20.08 -21.79
C ASN A 352 17.42 19.00 -22.05
N TRP A 353 18.65 19.37 -21.81
CA TRP A 353 19.61 18.42 -21.38
C TRP A 353 19.00 17.87 -20.10
N TYR A 354 18.41 16.67 -20.18
CA TYR A 354 18.38 15.80 -19.04
C TYR A 354 19.86 15.59 -18.70
N LYS A 355 20.40 16.49 -17.90
CA LYS A 355 21.61 16.21 -17.16
C LYS A 355 21.19 15.01 -16.34
N PHE A 356 21.70 13.83 -16.69
CA PHE A 356 21.64 12.68 -15.79
C PHE A 356 21.97 13.23 -14.43
N LYS A 357 21.08 12.98 -13.43
CA LYS A 357 21.35 13.42 -12.08
C LYS A 357 22.73 12.91 -11.77
N LYS A 358 23.70 13.81 -11.61
CA LYS A 358 25.05 13.41 -11.24
C LYS A 358 24.92 12.60 -9.96
N GLU A 359 25.58 11.49 -9.91
CA GLU A 359 25.66 10.69 -8.70
C GLU A 359 26.16 11.56 -7.53
N ARG A 360 25.79 11.23 -6.29
CA ARG A 360 26.11 12.06 -5.12
C ARG A 360 27.62 12.37 -5.03
N HIS A 361 28.48 11.40 -5.35
CA HIS A 361 29.94 11.54 -5.31
C HIS A 361 30.50 12.48 -6.36
N GLU A 362 29.79 12.72 -7.47
CA GLU A 362 30.19 13.64 -8.55
C GLU A 362 29.75 15.08 -8.32
N ARG A 363 28.94 15.31 -7.28
CA ARG A 363 28.36 16.61 -6.99
C ARG A 363 29.19 17.38 -5.94
N LYS A 364 29.31 18.67 -6.13
CA LYS A 364 29.96 19.55 -5.16
C LYS A 364 29.18 19.64 -3.84
N GLN A 365 27.85 19.43 -3.87
CA GLN A 365 26.98 19.51 -2.72
C GLN A 365 25.95 18.34 -2.75
N SER A 366 25.67 17.77 -1.59
CA SER A 366 24.61 16.76 -1.40
C SER A 366 23.23 17.42 -1.37
N HIS A 367 22.21 16.72 -1.83
CA HIS A 367 20.83 17.16 -1.70
C HIS A 367 20.32 17.01 -0.26
N LEU A 368 19.28 17.77 0.09
CA LEU A 368 18.68 17.71 1.43
C LEU A 368 18.12 16.32 1.74
N SER A 369 17.56 15.62 0.74
CA SER A 369 17.05 14.24 0.89
C SER A 369 18.13 13.24 1.27
N GLU A 370 19.36 13.43 0.78
CA GLU A 370 20.50 12.58 1.11
C GLU A 370 21.00 12.86 2.52
N TRP A 371 21.07 14.15 2.92
CA TRP A 371 21.36 14.51 4.29
C TRP A 371 20.33 14.05 5.30
N LYS A 372 19.05 14.02 4.91
CA LYS A 372 17.97 13.43 5.72
C LYS A 372 18.16 11.93 5.92
N ALA A 373 18.56 11.21 4.87
CA ALA A 373 18.83 9.78 4.96
C ALA A 373 20.03 9.49 5.87
N ASP A 374 21.14 10.24 5.72
CA ASP A 374 22.32 10.07 6.57
C ASP A 374 22.02 10.40 8.04
N LEU A 375 21.27 11.48 8.29
CA LEU A 375 20.85 11.88 9.65
C LEU A 375 19.97 10.79 10.27
N LEU A 376 19.00 10.28 9.53
CA LEU A 376 18.10 9.23 10.03
C LEU A 376 18.87 7.94 10.33
N ALA A 377 19.77 7.51 9.41
CA ALA A 377 20.62 6.34 9.61
C ALA A 377 21.51 6.48 10.86
N TYR A 378 22.14 7.65 11.06
CA TYR A 378 22.90 7.93 12.27
C TYR A 378 22.04 7.83 13.54
N LEU A 379 20.86 8.46 13.54
CA LEU A 379 19.96 8.41 14.69
C LEU A 379 19.45 6.99 14.96
N GLU A 380 19.20 6.18 13.93
CA GLU A 380 18.78 4.77 14.08
C GLU A 380 19.87 3.89 14.69
N THR A 381 21.15 4.20 14.45
CA THR A 381 22.27 3.49 15.13
C THR A 381 22.44 3.89 16.60
N GLN A 382 22.11 5.13 16.95
CA GLN A 382 22.26 5.65 18.32
C GLN A 382 21.03 5.38 19.19
N CYS A 383 19.83 5.41 18.60
CA CYS A 383 18.58 5.18 19.31
C CYS A 383 18.17 3.70 19.15
N HIS A 384 18.19 2.96 20.25
CA HIS A 384 17.81 1.55 20.29
C HIS A 384 16.83 1.29 21.46
N GLU A 385 16.31 0.08 21.57
CA GLU A 385 15.26 -0.27 22.55
C GLU A 385 15.64 -0.03 24.01
N LYS A 386 16.94 -0.13 24.37
CA LYS A 386 17.43 0.14 25.74
C LYS A 386 17.69 1.64 25.97
N GLN A 387 17.93 2.40 24.92
CA GLN A 387 18.18 3.83 24.94
C GLN A 387 17.44 4.50 23.78
N PRO A 388 16.09 4.65 23.88
CA PRO A 388 15.28 5.16 22.77
C PRO A 388 15.51 6.64 22.48
N GLU A 389 16.07 7.39 23.44
CA GLU A 389 16.33 8.83 23.36
C GLU A 389 17.83 9.11 23.34
N LEU A 390 18.27 9.95 22.41
CA LEU A 390 19.62 10.48 22.31
C LEU A 390 19.60 11.95 22.73
N GLN A 391 20.39 12.31 23.76
CA GLN A 391 20.67 13.71 24.09
C GLN A 391 21.94 14.18 23.39
N VAL A 392 21.83 15.14 22.48
CA VAL A 392 22.91 15.57 21.60
C VAL A 392 22.79 17.06 21.28
N THR A 393 23.92 17.74 21.04
CA THR A 393 23.93 19.10 20.55
C THR A 393 23.89 19.15 19.02
N LYS A 394 23.46 20.28 18.45
CA LYS A 394 23.51 20.46 16.99
C LYS A 394 24.93 20.40 16.43
N ALA A 395 25.91 20.85 17.21
CA ALA A 395 27.32 20.81 16.82
C ALA A 395 27.81 19.35 16.70
N GLU A 396 27.49 18.50 17.67
CA GLU A 396 27.81 17.08 17.64
C GLU A 396 27.11 16.36 16.48
N LEU A 397 25.88 16.70 16.16
CA LEU A 397 25.20 16.15 14.99
C LEU A 397 25.90 16.56 13.69
N GLN A 398 26.41 17.80 13.59
CA GLN A 398 27.14 18.24 12.40
C GLN A 398 28.45 17.46 12.21
N THR A 399 29.23 17.26 13.27
CA THR A 399 30.51 16.54 13.21
C THR A 399 30.33 15.04 12.98
N ASN A 400 29.21 14.46 13.42
CA ASN A 400 28.95 13.02 13.26
C ASN A 400 28.32 12.66 11.90
N ILE A 401 27.71 13.64 11.19
CA ILE A 401 27.09 13.41 9.89
C ILE A 401 28.00 13.95 8.79
N VAL A 402 28.84 13.06 8.28
CA VAL A 402 29.89 13.40 7.31
C VAL A 402 29.72 12.56 6.03
N TYR A 403 29.82 13.21 4.88
CA TYR A 403 29.91 12.54 3.59
C TYR A 403 31.14 13.02 2.81
N GLN A 404 32.05 12.09 2.44
CA GLN A 404 33.34 12.42 1.77
C GLN A 404 34.14 13.53 2.47
N GLY A 405 34.23 13.47 3.80
CA GLY A 405 34.98 14.45 4.61
C GLY A 405 34.28 15.81 4.76
N LYS A 406 33.05 15.97 4.31
CA LYS A 406 32.25 17.19 4.46
C LYS A 406 31.14 16.98 5.47
N GLU A 407 31.11 17.84 6.47
CA GLU A 407 30.04 17.87 7.48
C GLU A 407 28.72 18.41 6.86
N ILE A 408 27.59 18.01 7.43
CA ILE A 408 26.30 18.56 7.05
C ILE A 408 26.24 20.06 7.33
N PRO A 409 25.86 20.92 6.36
CA PRO A 409 25.70 22.35 6.59
C PRO A 409 24.62 22.64 7.65
N LYS A 410 24.87 23.58 8.57
CA LYS A 410 23.96 23.94 9.67
C LYS A 410 22.52 24.17 9.21
N ARG A 411 22.32 24.93 8.12
CA ARG A 411 20.97 25.18 7.55
C ARG A 411 20.31 23.90 7.04
N SER A 412 21.10 22.99 6.46
CA SER A 412 20.61 21.70 5.97
C SER A 412 20.22 20.78 7.13
N LEU A 413 21.01 20.77 8.23
CA LEU A 413 20.69 20.04 9.44
C LEU A 413 19.37 20.54 10.08
N ASP A 414 19.23 21.86 10.26
CA ASP A 414 18.02 22.45 10.84
C ASP A 414 16.77 22.12 10.00
N ARG A 415 16.92 22.15 8.68
CA ARG A 415 15.83 21.81 7.76
C ARG A 415 15.53 20.32 7.76
N ALA A 416 16.55 19.45 7.75
CA ALA A 416 16.41 18.01 7.83
C ALA A 416 15.71 17.57 9.11
N LEU A 417 16.07 18.11 10.27
CA LEU A 417 15.41 17.84 11.55
C LEU A 417 13.94 18.23 11.54
N LYS A 418 13.61 19.42 11.02
CA LYS A 418 12.21 19.89 10.91
C LYS A 418 11.38 19.00 9.97
N GLU A 419 11.94 18.64 8.80
CA GLU A 419 11.23 17.80 7.85
C GLU A 419 11.03 16.37 8.38
N LEU A 420 12.04 15.76 9.02
CA LEU A 420 11.92 14.44 9.64
C LEU A 420 10.91 14.42 10.80
N GLN A 421 10.85 15.51 11.58
CA GLN A 421 9.83 15.65 12.61
C GLN A 421 8.42 15.81 12.02
N ALA A 422 8.27 16.62 10.98
CA ALA A 422 6.99 16.78 10.26
C ALA A 422 6.53 15.49 9.58
N GLU A 423 7.48 14.66 9.10
CA GLU A 423 7.22 13.32 8.54
C GLU A 423 6.90 12.28 9.64
N GLY A 424 7.01 12.64 10.92
CA GLY A 424 6.79 11.74 12.04
C GLY A 424 7.85 10.64 12.20
N LYS A 425 9.02 10.77 11.55
CA LYS A 425 10.12 9.78 11.62
C LYS A 425 10.94 9.93 12.88
N ILE A 426 11.05 11.15 13.40
CA ILE A 426 11.74 11.46 14.64
C ILE A 426 10.87 12.27 15.59
N TYR A 427 11.09 12.09 16.87
CA TYR A 427 10.62 12.97 17.94
C TYR A 427 11.76 13.90 18.34
N LEU A 428 11.48 15.18 18.46
CA LEU A 428 12.47 16.20 18.78
C LEU A 428 11.98 17.11 19.90
N LYS A 429 12.77 17.23 20.96
CA LYS A 429 12.52 18.15 22.08
C LYS A 429 13.79 18.94 22.38
N THR A 430 13.65 20.24 22.59
CA THR A 430 14.78 21.12 22.99
C THR A 430 14.87 21.16 24.51
N LYS A 431 16.06 20.93 25.06
CA LYS A 431 16.37 21.09 26.46
C LYS A 431 17.14 22.40 26.65
N PHE A 432 16.61 23.31 27.48
CA PHE A 432 17.22 24.59 27.76
C PHE A 432 18.10 24.49 29.01
N GLY A 433 19.08 25.41 29.14
CA GLY A 433 19.90 25.56 30.32
C GLY A 433 21.34 25.05 30.19
N ARG A 434 22.13 25.07 31.30
CA ARG A 434 23.49 24.52 31.34
C ARG A 434 23.47 23.04 31.04
N GLY A 435 24.16 22.58 29.99
CA GLY A 435 24.05 21.22 29.47
C GLY A 435 22.80 20.99 28.61
N GLY A 436 22.20 22.05 28.07
CA GLY A 436 21.09 21.99 27.14
C GLY A 436 21.50 21.39 25.80
N GLY A 437 20.50 20.98 24.98
CA GLY A 437 20.71 20.37 23.69
C GLY A 437 19.39 19.91 23.08
N LEU A 438 19.48 18.95 22.19
CA LEU A 438 18.32 18.28 21.59
C LEU A 438 18.16 16.90 22.24
N ILE A 439 16.94 16.54 22.56
CA ILE A 439 16.56 15.16 22.83
C ILE A 439 15.88 14.67 21.54
N VAL A 440 16.47 13.66 20.94
CA VAL A 440 16.02 13.07 19.68
C VAL A 440 15.73 11.60 19.89
N ALA A 441 14.58 11.14 19.43
CA ALA A 441 14.24 9.73 19.41
C ALA A 441 13.73 9.37 18.01
N THR A 442 14.08 8.19 17.51
CA THR A 442 13.50 7.68 16.27
C THR A 442 12.17 7.00 16.55
N ARG A 443 11.21 7.14 15.63
CA ARG A 443 9.91 6.45 15.73
C ARG A 443 10.09 4.94 15.92
N LYS A 444 11.05 4.34 15.19
CA LYS A 444 11.38 2.91 15.28
C LYS A 444 11.81 2.50 16.70
N ALA A 445 12.75 3.25 17.30
CA ALA A 445 13.22 2.97 18.65
C ALA A 445 12.09 3.08 19.70
N LEU A 446 11.24 4.11 19.61
CA LEU A 446 10.10 4.27 20.52
C LEU A 446 9.10 3.13 20.39
N ILE A 447 8.75 2.72 19.17
CA ILE A 447 7.83 1.60 18.95
C ILE A 447 8.42 0.30 19.50
N ARG A 448 9.70 0.02 19.25
CA ARG A 448 10.41 -1.16 19.78
C ARG A 448 10.38 -1.19 21.30
N THR A 449 10.67 -0.07 21.94
CA THR A 449 10.62 0.06 23.41
C THR A 449 9.22 -0.26 23.97
N ILE A 450 8.16 0.27 23.33
CA ILE A 450 6.77 0.01 23.73
C ILE A 450 6.42 -1.47 23.56
N ILE A 451 6.82 -2.08 22.44
CA ILE A 451 6.57 -3.50 22.18
C ILE A 451 7.27 -4.37 23.23
N MET A 452 8.54 -4.09 23.53
CA MET A 452 9.29 -4.84 24.54
C MET A 452 8.72 -4.68 25.94
N ALA A 453 8.33 -3.46 26.33
CA ALA A 453 7.67 -3.23 27.62
C ALA A 453 6.37 -4.02 27.75
N ASN A 454 5.54 -4.03 26.71
CA ASN A 454 4.29 -4.80 26.68
C ASN A 454 4.54 -6.32 26.75
N GLN A 455 5.58 -6.81 26.09
CA GLN A 455 5.96 -8.23 26.13
C GLN A 455 6.47 -8.63 27.52
N GLN A 456 7.33 -7.84 28.13
CA GLN A 456 7.83 -8.08 29.49
C GLN A 456 6.69 -8.12 30.50
N THR A 457 5.75 -7.18 30.43
CA THR A 457 4.56 -7.18 31.29
C THR A 457 3.70 -8.43 31.08
N LYS A 458 3.52 -8.87 29.81
CA LYS A 458 2.76 -10.07 29.47
C LYS A 458 3.46 -11.35 29.96
N THR A 459 4.78 -11.41 29.87
CA THR A 459 5.58 -12.55 30.37
C THR A 459 5.53 -12.60 31.89
N ALA A 460 5.78 -11.48 32.57
CA ALA A 460 5.70 -11.39 34.03
C ALA A 460 4.32 -11.78 34.56
N TYR A 461 3.24 -11.37 33.85
CA TYR A 461 1.88 -11.79 34.23
C TYR A 461 1.66 -13.29 34.03
N LYS A 462 2.17 -13.90 32.96
CA LYS A 462 2.09 -15.34 32.73
C LYS A 462 2.86 -16.12 33.80
N ASP A 463 4.05 -15.67 34.17
CA ASP A 463 4.90 -16.28 35.17
C ASP A 463 4.26 -16.18 36.57
N TRP A 464 3.69 -15.01 36.88
CA TRP A 464 2.91 -14.81 38.10
C TRP A 464 1.68 -15.74 38.17
N LEU A 465 0.93 -15.85 37.06
CA LEU A 465 -0.25 -16.72 36.99
C LEU A 465 0.12 -18.20 37.15
N LYS A 466 1.26 -18.60 36.57
CA LYS A 466 1.79 -19.95 36.72
C LYS A 466 2.19 -20.25 38.15
N ALA A 467 2.92 -19.34 38.79
CA ALA A 467 3.29 -19.47 40.21
C ALA A 467 2.05 -19.52 41.12
N PHE A 468 1.05 -18.68 40.87
CA PHE A 468 -0.21 -18.67 41.60
C PHE A 468 -0.99 -19.97 41.46
N VAL A 469 -1.04 -20.56 40.25
CA VAL A 469 -1.69 -21.85 40.01
C VAL A 469 -0.92 -22.99 40.73
N GLU A 470 0.41 -22.96 40.72
CA GLU A 470 1.25 -23.93 41.45
C GLU A 470 1.08 -23.81 42.96
N GLU A 471 1.01 -22.59 43.50
CA GLU A 471 0.76 -22.35 44.94
C GLU A 471 -0.64 -22.78 45.33
N ALA A 472 -1.66 -22.51 44.53
CA ALA A 472 -3.02 -22.98 44.76
C ALA A 472 -3.13 -24.51 44.73
N ALA A 473 -2.41 -25.16 43.79
CA ALA A 473 -2.34 -26.62 43.74
C ALA A 473 -1.65 -27.24 44.99
N MET A 474 -0.58 -26.60 45.49
CA MET A 474 0.10 -27.02 46.73
C MET A 474 -0.80 -26.83 47.98
N LEU A 475 -1.58 -25.75 48.02
CA LEU A 475 -2.54 -25.51 49.08
C LEU A 475 -3.68 -26.52 49.05
N GLN A 476 -4.20 -26.90 47.88
CA GLN A 476 -5.18 -27.96 47.73
C GLN A 476 -4.66 -29.34 48.19
N ALA A 477 -3.38 -29.63 47.91
CA ALA A 477 -2.74 -30.86 48.35
C ALA A 477 -2.52 -30.93 49.88
N LYS A 478 -2.46 -29.79 50.58
CA LYS A 478 -2.32 -29.70 52.03
C LYS A 478 -3.63 -29.72 52.79
N VAL A 479 -4.75 -29.44 52.15
CA VAL A 479 -6.09 -29.40 52.79
C VAL A 479 -6.91 -30.59 52.29
N LEU A 480 -6.94 -31.64 53.07
CA LEU A 480 -7.74 -32.88 52.82
C LEU A 480 -9.27 -32.67 52.96
N GLN A 481 -9.76 -31.47 52.74
CA GLN A 481 -11.21 -31.19 52.66
C GLN A 481 -11.52 -30.44 51.36
N PRO A 482 -12.62 -30.77 50.67
CA PRO A 482 -12.99 -30.06 49.45
C PRO A 482 -13.36 -28.61 49.76
N VAL A 483 -12.45 -27.70 49.49
CA VAL A 483 -12.76 -26.27 49.55
C VAL A 483 -13.49 -25.91 48.26
N TYR A 484 -14.72 -25.48 48.41
CA TYR A 484 -15.50 -24.90 47.34
C TYR A 484 -14.79 -23.66 46.78
N VAL A 485 -14.23 -23.75 45.58
CA VAL A 485 -13.65 -22.62 44.88
C VAL A 485 -14.77 -21.94 44.08
N PRO A 486 -15.23 -20.73 44.45
CA PRO A 486 -16.18 -20.01 43.62
C PRO A 486 -15.54 -19.70 42.26
N SER A 487 -16.23 -20.07 41.18
CA SER A 487 -15.83 -19.73 39.82
C SER A 487 -15.76 -18.21 39.69
N ILE A 488 -14.54 -17.66 39.59
CA ILE A 488 -14.33 -16.23 39.27
C ILE A 488 -14.60 -16.04 37.78
N THR A 489 -15.87 -16.01 37.43
CA THR A 489 -16.36 -15.54 36.14
C THR A 489 -17.12 -14.23 36.35
N ASN A 490 -16.42 -13.20 36.80
CA ASN A 490 -16.99 -11.86 36.74
C ASN A 490 -16.10 -11.00 35.81
N PRO A 491 -16.53 -10.78 34.55
CA PRO A 491 -15.77 -9.97 33.58
C PRO A 491 -15.62 -8.51 33.99
N GLU A 492 -16.45 -8.01 34.89
CA GLU A 492 -16.41 -6.61 35.34
C GLU A 492 -15.21 -6.28 36.24
N ARG A 493 -14.65 -7.26 36.95
CA ARG A 493 -13.45 -7.03 37.79
C ARG A 493 -12.15 -7.01 37.02
N GLN A 494 -12.10 -7.51 35.78
CA GLN A 494 -10.92 -7.41 34.94
C GLN A 494 -10.75 -6.01 34.32
N LEU A 495 -11.83 -5.26 34.19
CA LEU A 495 -11.77 -3.86 33.67
C LEU A 495 -11.30 -2.85 34.73
N ALA A 496 -11.59 -3.11 36.02
CA ALA A 496 -11.22 -2.21 37.11
C ALA A 496 -9.71 -2.18 37.46
N LEU A 497 -8.93 -3.17 37.00
CA LEU A 497 -7.47 -3.23 37.21
C LEU A 497 -6.66 -2.43 36.14
N TRP A 498 -7.32 -1.88 35.09
CA TRP A 498 -6.68 -1.17 34.01
C TRP A 498 -6.90 0.35 34.03
N ASP A 499 -7.77 0.84 34.96
CA ASP A 499 -8.11 2.27 35.08
C ASP A 499 -7.32 3.02 36.17
N THR A 500 -6.38 2.37 36.86
CA THR A 500 -5.53 3.05 37.83
C THR A 500 -4.06 2.77 37.57
N GLY A 501 -3.47 3.57 36.65
CA GLY A 501 -2.04 3.57 36.45
C GLY A 501 -1.64 4.34 35.19
#